data_f9dbe1ce99e193d392f287995628222d
#
_entry.id   f9dbe1ce99e193d392f287995628222d
#
_cell.length_a   1.000
_cell.length_b   1.000
_cell.length_c   1.000
_cell.angle_alpha   90.00
_cell.angle_beta   90.00
_cell.angle_gamma   90.00
#
_symmetry.space_group_name_H-M   'P 1'
#
loop_
_entity.id
_entity.type
_entity.pdbx_description
1 polymer ?
#
loop_
_entity_poly.entity_id
_entity_poly.type
_entity_poly.pdbx_seq_one_letter_code
_entity_poly.pdbx_strand_id
1 'polypeptide(L)'
;MQHIAPSFYRPDSYRPEDSVGYLMRSILSHVAQSVEHQLAHTDLTNAQWIPLFKLYNKQASTVAELARACELDNGATTRLLDRMEAKGLVQRVRSEQDRRVVNIQLTPAGTQAAADIPQVLCEVQNTHLEGFSTEEFENLKGYLRRILDNAQRIKAANNAAADTPSTDR
;
A
#
# COMPACT_ATOMS: atom_id res chain seq x y z
N MET A 1 29.44 0.60 -13.37
CA MET A 1 29.60 1.71 -12.40
C MET A 1 29.24 1.20 -11.04
N GLN A 2 30.17 1.11 -10.10
CA GLN A 2 29.85 0.80 -8.70
C GLN A 2 29.06 1.97 -8.13
N HIS A 3 27.79 1.74 -7.76
CA HIS A 3 26.99 2.69 -7.02
C HIS A 3 27.54 2.78 -5.58
N ILE A 4 28.38 3.77 -5.33
CA ILE A 4 28.79 4.09 -3.97
C ILE A 4 27.56 4.69 -3.28
N ALA A 5 27.06 4.01 -2.24
CA ALA A 5 25.97 4.54 -1.44
C ALA A 5 26.42 5.84 -0.76
N PRO A 6 25.59 6.89 -0.72
CA PRO A 6 25.93 8.13 -0.02
C PRO A 6 26.03 7.89 1.49
N SER A 7 26.91 8.63 2.16
CA SER A 7 27.12 8.55 3.60
C SER A 7 26.40 9.68 4.36
N PHE A 8 25.11 9.84 4.10
CA PHE A 8 24.28 10.87 4.78
C PHE A 8 24.10 10.58 6.27
N TYR A 9 24.03 9.31 6.65
CA TYR A 9 23.90 8.88 8.04
C TYR A 9 25.21 8.30 8.54
N ARG A 10 25.61 8.69 9.78
CA ARG A 10 26.80 8.18 10.46
C ARG A 10 26.41 7.64 11.83
N PRO A 11 26.96 6.50 12.29
CA PRO A 11 26.58 5.88 13.56
C PRO A 11 26.70 6.80 14.78
N ASP A 12 27.73 7.65 14.79
CA ASP A 12 28.06 8.58 15.88
C ASP A 12 27.08 9.77 15.98
N SER A 13 26.37 10.09 14.91
CA SER A 13 25.43 11.23 14.83
C SER A 13 24.03 10.83 14.38
N TYR A 14 23.74 9.52 14.30
CA TYR A 14 22.43 9.05 13.85
C TYR A 14 21.34 9.37 14.86
N ARG A 15 20.35 10.12 14.41
CA ARG A 15 19.11 10.41 15.13
C ARG A 15 17.94 9.72 14.44
N PRO A 16 17.33 8.73 15.08
CA PRO A 16 16.20 7.99 14.46
C PRO A 16 15.09 8.92 14.00
N GLU A 17 14.72 9.90 14.80
CA GLU A 17 13.63 10.86 14.56
C GLU A 17 13.87 11.77 13.35
N ASP A 18 15.13 12.02 12.97
CA ASP A 18 15.51 12.82 11.80
C ASP A 18 15.71 11.97 10.55
N SER A 19 15.54 10.66 10.65
CA SER A 19 15.75 9.79 9.51
C SER A 19 14.58 9.85 8.53
N VAL A 20 14.87 9.78 7.22
CA VAL A 20 13.85 9.71 6.15
C VAL A 20 12.87 8.57 6.42
N GLY A 21 13.34 7.41 6.87
CA GLY A 21 12.48 6.28 7.16
C GLY A 21 11.50 6.54 8.32
N TYR A 22 11.94 7.23 9.36
CA TYR A 22 11.07 7.63 10.46
C TYR A 22 10.03 8.66 10.01
N LEU A 23 10.46 9.71 9.31
CA LEU A 23 9.57 10.75 8.80
C LEU A 23 8.49 10.16 7.88
N MET A 24 8.88 9.30 6.93
CA MET A 24 7.94 8.63 6.03
C MET A 24 6.91 7.79 6.81
N ARG A 25 7.35 6.99 7.77
CA ARG A 25 6.44 6.17 8.59
C ARG A 25 5.50 7.02 9.44
N SER A 26 6.01 8.09 10.05
CA SER A 26 5.21 9.01 10.86
C SER A 26 4.14 9.70 10.02
N ILE A 27 4.52 10.22 8.85
CA ILE A 27 3.59 10.84 7.90
C ILE A 27 2.49 9.84 7.50
N LEU A 28 2.88 8.63 7.08
CA LEU A 28 1.91 7.60 6.68
C LEU A 28 0.95 7.23 7.82
N SER A 29 1.43 7.19 9.06
CA SER A 29 0.57 6.94 10.23
C SER A 29 -0.47 8.04 10.42
N HIS A 30 -0.07 9.31 10.34
CA HIS A 30 -1.01 10.44 10.47
C HIS A 30 -1.99 10.52 9.30
N VAL A 31 -1.52 10.32 8.08
CA VAL A 31 -2.39 10.24 6.88
C VAL A 31 -3.43 9.13 7.05
N ALA A 32 -3.01 7.93 7.48
CA ALA A 32 -3.92 6.80 7.70
C ALA A 32 -4.98 7.12 8.77
N GLN A 33 -4.61 7.74 9.88
CA GLN A 33 -5.54 8.18 10.93
C GLN A 33 -6.54 9.22 10.40
N SER A 34 -6.07 10.19 9.61
CA SER A 34 -6.94 11.21 9.01
C SER A 34 -7.95 10.60 8.03
N VAL A 35 -7.52 9.64 7.20
CA VAL A 35 -8.41 8.92 6.28
C VAL A 35 -9.44 8.10 7.06
N GLU A 36 -9.03 7.37 8.10
CA GLU A 36 -9.94 6.57 8.93
C GLU A 36 -10.97 7.46 9.61
N HIS A 37 -10.55 8.61 10.15
CA HIS A 37 -11.46 9.57 10.77
C HIS A 37 -12.49 10.12 9.76
N GLN A 38 -12.07 10.48 8.57
CA GLN A 38 -12.99 11.00 7.53
C GLN A 38 -13.90 9.90 6.97
N LEU A 39 -13.44 8.64 6.93
CA LEU A 39 -14.26 7.49 6.52
C LEU A 39 -15.08 6.87 7.64
N ALA A 40 -15.09 7.43 8.86
CA ALA A 40 -15.82 6.86 10.01
C ALA A 40 -17.32 6.65 9.74
N HIS A 41 -17.93 7.51 8.88
CA HIS A 41 -19.32 7.37 8.46
C HIS A 41 -19.60 6.12 7.60
N THR A 42 -18.57 5.51 7.00
CA THR A 42 -18.68 4.30 6.17
C THR A 42 -18.44 3.02 6.97
N ASP A 43 -18.10 3.12 8.25
CA ASP A 43 -17.67 2.00 9.11
C ASP A 43 -16.47 1.21 8.55
N LEU A 44 -15.65 1.84 7.69
CA LEU A 44 -14.43 1.25 7.14
C LEU A 44 -13.23 1.52 8.06
N THR A 45 -12.50 0.45 8.35
CA THR A 45 -11.21 0.56 9.04
C THR A 45 -10.07 0.73 8.04
N ASN A 46 -8.89 1.18 8.51
CA ASN A 46 -7.68 1.24 7.68
C ASN A 46 -7.36 -0.07 6.95
N ALA A 47 -7.57 -1.20 7.61
CA ALA A 47 -7.35 -2.51 7.00
C ALA A 47 -8.35 -2.83 5.87
N GLN A 48 -9.48 -2.14 5.80
CA GLN A 48 -10.57 -2.43 4.87
C GLN A 48 -10.65 -1.45 3.70
N TRP A 49 -10.42 -0.14 3.93
CA TRP A 49 -10.58 0.83 2.85
C TRP A 49 -9.52 0.67 1.75
N ILE A 50 -8.28 0.32 2.10
CA ILE A 50 -7.19 0.13 1.10
C ILE A 50 -7.55 -1.00 0.11
N PRO A 51 -7.84 -2.24 0.54
CA PRO A 51 -8.22 -3.31 -0.39
C PRO A 51 -9.52 -3.00 -1.13
N LEU A 52 -10.50 -2.35 -0.47
CA LEU A 52 -11.75 -1.95 -1.12
C LEU A 52 -11.48 -0.98 -2.27
N PHE A 53 -10.61 0.01 -2.04
CA PHE A 53 -10.19 0.98 -3.05
C PHE A 53 -9.41 0.34 -4.21
N LYS A 54 -8.55 -0.65 -3.91
CA LYS A 54 -7.85 -1.43 -4.95
C LYS A 54 -8.81 -2.18 -5.87
N LEU A 55 -9.85 -2.79 -5.30
CA LEU A 55 -10.91 -3.47 -6.06
C LEU A 55 -11.74 -2.47 -6.87
N TYR A 56 -12.13 -1.34 -6.27
CA TYR A 56 -12.91 -0.29 -6.90
C TYR A 56 -12.20 0.28 -8.14
N ASN A 57 -10.89 0.54 -8.05
CA ASN A 57 -10.07 1.01 -9.16
C ASN A 57 -9.59 -0.09 -10.11
N LYS A 58 -10.10 -1.31 -9.98
CA LYS A 58 -9.73 -2.46 -10.83
C LYS A 58 -8.21 -2.77 -10.83
N GLN A 59 -7.52 -2.43 -9.74
CA GLN A 59 -6.10 -2.74 -9.55
C GLN A 59 -5.88 -4.19 -9.08
N ALA A 60 -6.95 -4.85 -8.64
CA ALA A 60 -7.00 -6.26 -8.31
C ALA A 60 -8.40 -6.80 -8.62
N SER A 61 -8.48 -8.05 -9.01
CA SER A 61 -9.73 -8.77 -9.29
C SER A 61 -9.75 -10.17 -8.69
N THR A 62 -8.59 -10.69 -8.29
CA THR A 62 -8.44 -12.02 -7.67
C THR A 62 -7.83 -11.91 -6.28
N VAL A 63 -7.98 -12.97 -5.47
CA VAL A 63 -7.36 -13.05 -4.13
C VAL A 63 -5.84 -12.85 -4.21
N ALA A 64 -5.18 -13.48 -5.18
CA ALA A 64 -3.73 -13.38 -5.35
C ALA A 64 -3.27 -11.97 -5.79
N GLU A 65 -4.04 -11.32 -6.66
CA GLU A 65 -3.77 -9.93 -7.06
C GLU A 65 -3.95 -8.98 -5.89
N LEU A 66 -5.02 -9.15 -5.10
CA LEU A 66 -5.28 -8.31 -3.93
C LEU A 66 -4.20 -8.47 -2.87
N ALA A 67 -3.75 -9.70 -2.60
CA ALA A 67 -2.64 -9.98 -1.69
C ALA A 67 -1.37 -9.23 -2.11
N ARG A 68 -1.00 -9.29 -3.39
CA ARG A 68 0.15 -8.56 -3.94
C ARG A 68 -0.03 -7.05 -3.88
N ALA A 69 -1.21 -6.55 -4.26
CA ALA A 69 -1.49 -5.11 -4.29
C ALA A 69 -1.52 -4.47 -2.90
N CYS A 70 -1.86 -5.26 -1.86
CA CYS A 70 -1.88 -4.82 -0.47
C CYS A 70 -0.64 -5.27 0.33
N GLU A 71 0.32 -5.94 -0.31
CA GLU A 71 1.54 -6.50 0.32
C GLU A 71 1.23 -7.40 1.54
N LEU A 72 0.15 -8.21 1.45
CA LEU A 72 -0.30 -9.11 2.49
C LEU A 72 0.09 -10.56 2.16
N ASP A 73 0.33 -11.34 3.22
CA ASP A 73 0.41 -12.79 3.10
C ASP A 73 -0.98 -13.44 2.85
N ASN A 74 -0.97 -14.70 2.43
CA ASN A 74 -2.22 -15.42 2.11
C ASN A 74 -3.17 -15.54 3.32
N GLY A 75 -2.64 -15.73 4.52
CA GLY A 75 -3.44 -15.85 5.74
C GLY A 75 -4.08 -14.54 6.14
N ALA A 76 -3.32 -13.44 6.07
CA ALA A 76 -3.84 -12.09 6.33
C ALA A 76 -4.91 -11.71 5.31
N THR A 77 -4.68 -12.01 4.02
CA THR A 77 -5.63 -11.75 2.94
C THR A 77 -6.94 -12.52 3.13
N THR A 78 -6.86 -13.79 3.50
CA THR A 78 -8.05 -14.61 3.78
C THR A 78 -8.88 -14.01 4.92
N ARG A 79 -8.26 -13.74 6.06
CA ARG A 79 -8.95 -13.12 7.23
C ARG A 79 -9.53 -11.74 6.92
N LEU A 80 -8.85 -10.95 6.09
CA LEU A 80 -9.34 -9.65 5.63
C LEU A 80 -10.60 -9.82 4.80
N LEU A 81 -10.56 -10.69 3.79
CA LEU A 81 -11.69 -10.95 2.90
C LEU A 81 -12.89 -11.55 3.66
N ASP A 82 -12.66 -12.43 4.64
CA ASP A 82 -13.72 -12.97 5.49
C ASP A 82 -14.47 -11.84 6.23
N ARG A 83 -13.73 -10.86 6.78
CA ARG A 83 -14.34 -9.71 7.45
C ARG A 83 -15.08 -8.77 6.49
N MET A 84 -14.52 -8.55 5.29
CA MET A 84 -15.17 -7.72 4.27
C MET A 84 -16.43 -8.39 3.70
N GLU A 85 -16.41 -9.69 3.55
CA GLU A 85 -17.55 -10.50 3.11
C GLU A 85 -18.65 -10.53 4.19
N ALA A 86 -18.26 -10.70 5.45
CA ALA A 86 -19.19 -10.63 6.59
C ALA A 86 -19.89 -9.26 6.73
N LYS A 87 -19.21 -8.17 6.33
CA LYS A 87 -19.78 -6.81 6.22
C LYS A 87 -20.59 -6.60 4.93
N GLY A 88 -20.65 -7.58 4.03
CA GLY A 88 -21.35 -7.47 2.76
C GLY A 88 -20.70 -6.51 1.77
N LEU A 89 -19.41 -6.19 1.91
CA LEU A 89 -18.69 -5.27 1.02
C LEU A 89 -18.18 -5.95 -0.25
N VAL A 90 -17.82 -7.21 -0.15
CA VAL A 90 -17.29 -8.02 -1.24
C VAL A 90 -17.96 -9.39 -1.26
N GLN A 91 -17.81 -10.09 -2.38
CA GLN A 91 -18.15 -11.51 -2.53
C GLN A 91 -17.04 -12.24 -3.28
N ARG A 92 -16.79 -13.49 -2.90
CA ARG A 92 -15.88 -14.38 -3.61
C ARG A 92 -16.66 -15.18 -4.65
N VAL A 93 -16.20 -15.14 -5.90
CA VAL A 93 -16.83 -15.86 -7.01
C VAL A 93 -15.76 -16.73 -7.67
N ARG A 94 -15.99 -18.05 -7.71
CA ARG A 94 -15.08 -18.94 -8.43
C ARG A 94 -15.11 -18.63 -9.92
N SER A 95 -13.94 -18.59 -10.56
CA SER A 95 -13.86 -18.42 -12.01
C SER A 95 -14.46 -19.64 -12.72
N GLU A 96 -15.27 -19.38 -13.73
CA GLU A 96 -15.83 -20.43 -14.60
C GLU A 96 -14.75 -21.00 -15.55
N GLN A 97 -13.74 -20.19 -15.90
CA GLN A 97 -12.66 -20.55 -16.82
C GLN A 97 -11.58 -21.39 -16.13
N ASP A 98 -11.21 -21.04 -14.89
CA ASP A 98 -10.26 -21.79 -14.07
C ASP A 98 -10.73 -21.82 -12.60
N ARG A 99 -11.23 -22.98 -12.16
CA ARG A 99 -11.75 -23.19 -10.81
C ARG A 99 -10.72 -23.01 -9.70
N ARG A 100 -9.42 -22.87 -10.05
CA ARG A 100 -8.34 -22.55 -9.09
C ARG A 100 -8.31 -21.07 -8.77
N VAL A 101 -8.90 -20.24 -9.62
CA VAL A 101 -8.94 -18.80 -9.45
C VAL A 101 -10.22 -18.39 -8.72
N VAL A 102 -10.07 -17.62 -7.65
CA VAL A 102 -11.17 -16.99 -6.93
C VAL A 102 -11.12 -15.49 -7.23
N ASN A 103 -12.15 -15.00 -7.90
CA ASN A 103 -12.38 -13.59 -8.16
C ASN A 103 -13.02 -12.95 -6.94
N ILE A 104 -12.69 -11.68 -6.72
CA ILE A 104 -13.32 -10.83 -5.71
C ILE A 104 -14.11 -9.75 -6.44
N GLN A 105 -15.37 -9.65 -6.10
CA GLN A 105 -16.28 -8.66 -6.67
C GLN A 105 -16.80 -7.76 -5.54
N LEU A 106 -16.92 -6.46 -5.83
CA LEU A 106 -17.62 -5.54 -4.95
C LEU A 106 -19.11 -5.83 -5.02
N THR A 107 -19.77 -5.83 -3.87
CA THR A 107 -21.23 -5.76 -3.81
C THR A 107 -21.71 -4.34 -4.13
N PRO A 108 -23.00 -4.09 -4.32
CA PRO A 108 -23.53 -2.74 -4.39
C PRO A 108 -23.18 -1.90 -3.16
N ALA A 109 -23.24 -2.48 -1.95
CA ALA A 109 -22.83 -1.83 -0.71
C ALA A 109 -21.33 -1.52 -0.68
N GLY A 110 -20.49 -2.46 -1.13
CA GLY A 110 -19.04 -2.25 -1.25
C GLY A 110 -18.69 -1.17 -2.27
N THR A 111 -19.41 -1.13 -3.39
CA THR A 111 -19.23 -0.08 -4.41
C THR A 111 -19.59 1.29 -3.84
N GLN A 112 -20.72 1.39 -3.14
CA GLN A 112 -21.14 2.64 -2.48
C GLN A 112 -20.13 3.08 -1.42
N ALA A 113 -19.67 2.18 -0.55
CA ALA A 113 -18.68 2.49 0.47
C ALA A 113 -17.32 2.90 -0.11
N ALA A 114 -16.97 2.41 -1.30
CA ALA A 114 -15.73 2.77 -1.98
C ALA A 114 -15.80 4.09 -2.75
N ALA A 115 -17.00 4.56 -3.10
CA ALA A 115 -17.20 5.72 -3.97
C ALA A 115 -16.64 7.03 -3.36
N ASP A 116 -16.72 7.17 -2.04
CA ASP A 116 -16.27 8.38 -1.33
C ASP A 116 -14.75 8.39 -1.06
N ILE A 117 -14.09 7.23 -1.15
CA ILE A 117 -12.66 7.10 -0.83
C ILE A 117 -11.78 8.04 -1.66
N PRO A 118 -11.94 8.19 -2.99
CA PRO A 118 -11.10 9.10 -3.79
C PRO A 118 -11.15 10.55 -3.29
N GLN A 119 -12.34 11.04 -2.97
CA GLN A 119 -12.51 12.41 -2.48
C GLN A 119 -11.81 12.57 -1.12
N VAL A 120 -12.06 11.66 -0.18
CA VAL A 120 -11.40 11.67 1.14
C VAL A 120 -9.88 11.64 1.01
N LEU A 121 -9.34 10.80 0.12
CA LEU A 121 -7.89 10.75 -0.12
C LEU A 121 -7.35 12.07 -0.66
N CYS A 122 -8.06 12.70 -1.60
CA CYS A 122 -7.66 14.01 -2.13
C CYS A 122 -7.65 15.08 -1.04
N GLU A 123 -8.70 15.16 -0.23
CA GLU A 123 -8.82 16.14 0.85
C GLU A 123 -7.71 15.95 1.91
N VAL A 124 -7.53 14.72 2.38
CA VAL A 124 -6.49 14.40 3.37
C VAL A 124 -5.10 14.70 2.83
N GLN A 125 -4.78 14.24 1.60
CA GLN A 125 -3.46 14.48 1.00
C GLN A 125 -3.19 15.96 0.79
N ASN A 126 -4.16 16.72 0.30
CA ASN A 126 -4.02 18.17 0.09
C ASN A 126 -3.81 18.91 1.43
N THR A 127 -4.55 18.54 2.48
CA THR A 127 -4.37 19.14 3.81
C THR A 127 -2.97 18.89 4.38
N HIS A 128 -2.41 17.68 4.19
CA HIS A 128 -1.05 17.38 4.64
C HIS A 128 0.04 18.05 3.79
N LEU A 129 -0.31 18.59 2.64
CA LEU A 129 0.58 19.33 1.74
C LEU A 129 0.34 20.85 1.78
N GLU A 130 -0.39 21.33 2.78
CA GLU A 130 -0.62 22.77 2.97
C GLU A 130 0.73 23.49 3.08
N GLY A 131 0.85 24.64 2.38
CA GLY A 131 2.07 25.43 2.33
C GLY A 131 3.07 25.03 1.24
N PHE A 132 2.87 23.92 0.54
CA PHE A 132 3.71 23.54 -0.58
C PHE A 132 3.32 24.29 -1.86
N SER A 133 4.30 24.81 -2.57
CA SER A 133 4.14 25.23 -3.96
C SER A 133 4.02 24.01 -4.90
N THR A 134 3.51 24.23 -6.11
CA THR A 134 3.44 23.16 -7.14
C THR A 134 4.84 22.60 -7.45
N GLU A 135 5.87 23.45 -7.51
CA GLU A 135 7.23 23.01 -7.78
C GLU A 135 7.78 22.12 -6.65
N GLU A 136 7.59 22.53 -5.39
CA GLU A 136 8.02 21.73 -4.22
C GLU A 136 7.30 20.39 -4.18
N PHE A 137 6.01 20.36 -4.49
CA PHE A 137 5.24 19.13 -4.58
C PHE A 137 5.76 18.17 -5.67
N GLU A 138 6.07 18.67 -6.86
CA GLU A 138 6.64 17.84 -7.93
C GLU A 138 8.05 17.33 -7.58
N ASN A 139 8.88 18.19 -6.98
CA ASN A 139 10.21 17.82 -6.50
C ASN A 139 10.12 16.73 -5.40
N LEU A 140 9.23 16.89 -4.43
CA LEU A 140 8.99 15.89 -3.38
C LEU A 140 8.61 14.54 -3.98
N LYS A 141 7.66 14.51 -4.91
CA LYS A 141 7.27 13.27 -5.61
C LYS A 141 8.45 12.64 -6.35
N GLY A 142 9.29 13.45 -6.99
CA GLY A 142 10.50 13.00 -7.67
C GLY A 142 11.49 12.32 -6.72
N TYR A 143 11.72 12.91 -5.55
CA TYR A 143 12.60 12.33 -4.52
C TYR A 143 12.03 11.03 -3.95
N LEU A 144 10.75 11.00 -3.64
CA LEU A 144 10.08 9.79 -3.12
C LEU A 144 10.11 8.64 -4.14
N ARG A 145 9.85 8.92 -5.43
CA ARG A 145 9.95 7.91 -6.49
C ARG A 145 11.37 7.34 -6.58
N ARG A 146 12.41 8.18 -6.53
CA ARG A 146 13.79 7.72 -6.57
C ARG A 146 14.15 6.84 -5.37
N ILE A 147 13.63 7.15 -4.18
CA ILE A 147 13.79 6.30 -2.99
C ILE A 147 13.07 4.95 -3.20
N LEU A 148 11.86 4.97 -3.73
CA LEU A 148 11.07 3.77 -4.00
C LEU A 148 11.75 2.86 -5.03
N ASP A 149 12.27 3.42 -6.12
CA ASP A 149 13.01 2.69 -7.16
C ASP A 149 14.26 2.02 -6.58
N ASN A 150 14.98 2.72 -5.69
CA ASN A 150 16.12 2.15 -4.98
C ASN A 150 15.71 0.96 -4.10
N ALA A 151 14.62 1.11 -3.34
CA ALA A 151 14.11 0.05 -2.47
C ALA A 151 13.69 -1.19 -3.27
N GLN A 152 13.00 -1.00 -4.40
CA GLN A 152 12.59 -2.08 -5.29
C GLN A 152 13.79 -2.83 -5.90
N ARG A 153 14.84 -2.11 -6.32
CA ARG A 153 16.08 -2.72 -6.79
C ARG A 153 16.75 -3.56 -5.72
N ILE A 154 16.84 -3.06 -4.50
CA ILE A 154 17.43 -3.79 -3.37
C ILE A 154 16.63 -5.06 -3.10
N LYS A 155 15.30 -4.97 -3.06
CA LYS A 155 14.41 -6.12 -2.87
C LYS A 155 14.61 -7.18 -3.96
N ALA A 156 14.68 -6.76 -5.23
CA ALA A 156 14.90 -7.66 -6.36
C ALA A 156 16.26 -8.36 -6.28
N ALA A 157 17.32 -7.63 -5.92
CA ALA A 157 18.66 -8.20 -5.76
C ALA A 157 18.72 -9.22 -4.62
N ASN A 158 18.07 -8.94 -3.48
CA ASN A 158 18.01 -9.85 -2.33
C ASN A 158 17.25 -11.15 -2.67
N ASN A 159 16.14 -11.04 -3.41
CA ASN A 159 15.39 -12.21 -3.85
C ASN A 159 16.21 -13.07 -4.82
N ALA A 160 16.91 -12.47 -5.79
CA ALA A 160 17.78 -13.18 -6.72
C ALA A 160 18.94 -13.89 -6.00
N ALA A 161 19.48 -13.30 -4.93
CA ALA A 161 20.53 -13.91 -4.13
C ALA A 161 20.00 -15.10 -3.29
N ALA A 162 18.74 -15.03 -2.83
CA ALA A 162 18.12 -16.11 -2.07
C ALA A 162 17.75 -17.33 -2.93
N ASP A 163 17.48 -17.13 -4.22
CA ASP A 163 17.13 -18.18 -5.18
C ASP A 163 18.36 -18.91 -5.77
N THR A 164 19.58 -18.47 -5.43
CA THR A 164 20.82 -19.14 -5.87
C THR A 164 21.10 -20.33 -4.94
N PRO A 165 20.99 -21.60 -5.41
CA PRO A 165 21.27 -22.74 -4.55
C PRO A 165 22.73 -22.70 -4.10
N SER A 166 22.96 -22.86 -2.79
CA SER A 166 24.29 -23.02 -2.21
C SER A 166 24.97 -24.24 -2.85
N THR A 167 25.90 -23.96 -3.75
CA THR A 167 26.76 -24.98 -4.34
C THR A 167 27.98 -25.13 -3.42
N ASP A 168 27.75 -25.66 -2.23
CA ASP A 168 28.84 -26.13 -1.38
C ASP A 168 28.67 -27.65 -1.15
N ARG A 169 29.51 -28.37 -1.81
CA ARG A 169 29.95 -29.70 -1.46
C ARG A 169 31.46 -29.72 -1.32
#